data_faecb0f7b5c503cd4f45062c6aa2b72a
#
_entry.id   faecb0f7b5c503cd4f45062c6aa2b72a
#
_cell.length_a   1.000
_cell.length_b   1.000
_cell.length_c   1.000
_cell.angle_alpha   90.00
_cell.angle_beta   90.00
_cell.angle_gamma   90.00
#
_symmetry.space_group_name_H-M   'P 1'
#
loop_
_entity.id
_entity.type
_entity.pdbx_description
1 polymer ?
#
loop_
_entity_poly.entity_id
_entity_poly.type
_entity_poly.pdbx_seq_one_letter_code
_entity_poly.pdbx_strand_id
1 'polypeptide(L)'
;DFDKLDYLNNLCRKICKEKPDAKEMRRQFEEVMGRPEQKWYTHYAAGILGGTGFAVFFGCDIRDAIIAVIVSIVIVAAGNWLAEREKNLLAYNLILSFIAEMIILLSVKFGFADHEERIMIGIVMLLISGLSTTNGIRDLLQKDFISGSINIMNSMLGASGIAFGTAIPMILFGGVEAEGYILTPNLIVQLISCTAACVGFALWFKIRGMQVVYCGIGAFFTWLIYALVYEARPSNFLATTIAATFVAFYAFIMSRINKAPSTIFLTASVFPLIPGPNLYYVMYACVSGNMHMLLEQTITLFATCVAIAFGFNFVDIASRTIMRSMKVEYHIGKSDR
;
A
#
# COMPACT_ATOMS: atom_id res chain seq x y z
N ASP A 1 8.73 8.59 -5.41
CA ASP A 1 10.14 8.27 -5.13
C ASP A 1 10.52 8.77 -3.74
N PHE A 2 10.44 7.88 -2.74
CA PHE A 2 10.73 8.24 -1.35
C PHE A 2 12.22 8.42 -1.07
N ASP A 3 13.12 7.85 -1.88
CA ASP A 3 14.56 8.12 -1.75
C ASP A 3 14.85 9.61 -2.00
N LYS A 4 14.35 10.15 -3.12
CA LYS A 4 14.51 11.58 -3.42
C LYS A 4 13.83 12.47 -2.37
N LEU A 5 12.66 12.07 -1.86
CA LEU A 5 11.95 12.81 -0.82
C LEU A 5 12.77 12.91 0.48
N ASP A 6 13.42 11.82 0.88
CA ASP A 6 14.27 11.81 2.08
C ASP A 6 15.49 12.73 1.93
N TYR A 7 16.16 12.64 0.78
CA TYR A 7 17.29 13.52 0.51
C TYR A 7 16.90 15.00 0.39
N LEU A 8 15.77 15.32 -0.22
CA LEU A 8 15.23 16.67 -0.26
C LEU A 8 14.91 17.21 1.14
N ASN A 9 14.31 16.38 2.00
CA ASN A 9 14.05 16.77 3.40
C ASN A 9 15.34 17.06 4.16
N ASN A 10 16.38 16.23 3.98
CA ASN A 10 17.69 16.46 4.57
C ASN A 10 18.37 17.69 4.02
N LEU A 11 18.26 17.93 2.70
CA LEU A 11 18.75 19.14 2.04
C LEU A 11 18.06 20.39 2.59
N CYS A 12 16.74 20.39 2.71
CA CYS A 12 16.00 21.52 3.31
C CYS A 12 16.49 21.83 4.73
N ARG A 13 16.72 20.82 5.58
CA ARG A 13 17.25 21.00 6.92
C ARG A 13 18.65 21.60 6.91
N LYS A 14 19.51 21.15 6.00
CA LYS A 14 20.87 21.66 5.82
C LYS A 14 20.86 23.13 5.38
N ILE A 15 20.06 23.46 4.35
CA ILE A 15 19.90 24.83 3.86
C ILE A 15 19.41 25.78 4.97
N CYS A 16 18.42 25.37 5.75
CA CYS A 16 17.92 26.18 6.87
C CYS A 16 18.97 26.44 7.94
N LYS A 17 19.93 25.53 8.12
CA LYS A 17 21.02 25.65 9.12
C LYS A 17 22.19 26.46 8.60
N GLU A 18 22.64 26.18 7.37
CA GLU A 18 23.88 26.73 6.78
C GLU A 18 23.64 28.00 5.96
N LYS A 19 22.40 28.22 5.49
CA LYS A 19 22.00 29.40 4.67
C LYS A 19 22.96 29.67 3.50
N PRO A 20 23.25 28.66 2.63
CA PRO A 20 24.14 28.83 1.50
C PRO A 20 23.55 29.84 0.50
N ASP A 21 24.37 30.30 -0.46
CA ASP A 21 23.92 31.19 -1.51
C ASP A 21 23.01 30.44 -2.53
N ALA A 22 22.32 31.20 -3.39
CA ALA A 22 21.34 30.66 -4.35
C ALA A 22 21.99 29.68 -5.35
N LYS A 23 23.25 29.90 -5.74
CA LYS A 23 23.96 29.02 -6.70
C LYS A 23 24.27 27.67 -6.04
N GLU A 24 24.74 27.68 -4.80
CA GLU A 24 25.05 26.48 -4.06
C GLU A 24 23.79 25.70 -3.71
N MET A 25 22.68 26.37 -3.34
CA MET A 25 21.38 25.72 -3.15
C MET A 25 20.92 24.98 -4.40
N ARG A 26 21.03 25.65 -5.56
CA ARG A 26 20.64 25.06 -6.84
C ARG A 26 21.53 23.86 -7.20
N ARG A 27 22.82 23.95 -7.00
CA ARG A 27 23.77 22.84 -7.23
C ARG A 27 23.41 21.62 -6.38
N GLN A 28 23.18 21.81 -5.07
CA GLN A 28 22.81 20.74 -4.16
C GLN A 28 21.44 20.13 -4.50
N PHE A 29 20.48 20.94 -4.95
CA PHE A 29 19.20 20.45 -5.44
C PHE A 29 19.35 19.60 -6.71
N GLU A 30 20.11 20.05 -7.67
CA GLU A 30 20.39 19.31 -8.92
C GLU A 30 21.11 17.98 -8.64
N GLU A 31 22.03 17.95 -7.66
CA GLU A 31 22.71 16.74 -7.20
C GLU A 31 21.71 15.71 -6.62
N VAL A 32 20.76 16.15 -5.79
CA VAL A 32 19.69 15.27 -5.28
C VAL A 32 18.78 14.78 -6.39
N MET A 33 18.39 15.64 -7.31
CA MET A 33 17.53 15.27 -8.44
C MET A 33 18.21 14.34 -9.44
N GLY A 34 19.52 14.47 -9.62
CA GLY A 34 20.35 13.64 -10.48
C GLY A 34 20.78 12.30 -9.87
N ARG A 35 20.32 11.95 -8.67
CA ARG A 35 20.66 10.67 -8.05
C ARG A 35 20.27 9.49 -8.93
N PRO A 36 21.11 8.44 -8.97
CA PRO A 36 20.86 7.27 -9.80
C PRO A 36 19.57 6.59 -9.40
N GLU A 37 18.82 6.15 -10.38
CA GLU A 37 17.60 5.39 -10.17
C GLU A 37 17.89 4.05 -9.47
N GLN A 38 16.83 3.47 -8.89
CA GLN A 38 16.92 2.15 -8.27
C GLN A 38 17.28 1.11 -9.32
N LYS A 39 18.14 0.16 -8.94
CA LYS A 39 18.58 -0.88 -9.85
C LYS A 39 17.40 -1.77 -10.26
N TRP A 40 17.36 -2.19 -11.51
CA TRP A 40 16.26 -2.95 -12.09
C TRP A 40 15.91 -4.21 -11.28
N TYR A 41 16.91 -4.95 -10.77
CA TYR A 41 16.67 -6.16 -9.99
C TYR A 41 15.95 -5.89 -8.66
N THR A 42 16.13 -4.71 -8.06
CA THR A 42 15.41 -4.32 -6.84
C THR A 42 13.92 -4.12 -7.12
N HIS A 43 13.58 -3.60 -8.31
CA HIS A 43 12.19 -3.44 -8.73
C HIS A 43 11.49 -4.80 -8.93
N TYR A 44 12.19 -5.78 -9.53
CA TYR A 44 11.67 -7.15 -9.62
C TYR A 44 11.54 -7.81 -8.26
N ALA A 45 12.55 -7.68 -7.39
CA ALA A 45 12.46 -8.19 -6.02
C ALA A 45 11.29 -7.58 -5.25
N ALA A 46 11.04 -6.28 -5.43
CA ALA A 46 9.89 -5.58 -4.85
C ALA A 46 8.56 -6.18 -5.28
N GLY A 47 8.38 -6.40 -6.59
CA GLY A 47 7.16 -7.02 -7.13
C GLY A 47 6.96 -8.45 -6.66
N ILE A 48 8.03 -9.27 -6.67
CA ILE A 48 7.97 -10.66 -6.19
C ILE A 48 7.58 -10.70 -4.71
N LEU A 49 8.28 -9.94 -3.86
CA LEU A 49 7.97 -9.91 -2.42
C LEU A 49 6.56 -9.36 -2.16
N GLY A 50 6.15 -8.30 -2.88
CA GLY A 50 4.83 -7.71 -2.74
C GLY A 50 3.70 -8.65 -3.14
N GLY A 51 3.72 -9.14 -4.38
CA GLY A 51 2.66 -10.01 -4.91
C GLY A 51 2.61 -11.38 -4.23
N THR A 52 3.76 -12.07 -4.15
CA THR A 52 3.81 -13.41 -3.51
C THR A 52 3.57 -13.32 -2.01
N GLY A 53 4.11 -12.30 -1.33
CA GLY A 53 3.88 -12.12 0.10
C GLY A 53 2.40 -11.94 0.43
N PHE A 54 1.68 -11.12 -0.33
CA PHE A 54 0.23 -11.00 -0.15
C PHE A 54 -0.54 -12.23 -0.63
N ALA A 55 -0.10 -12.94 -1.67
CA ALA A 55 -0.73 -14.19 -2.08
C ALA A 55 -0.69 -15.24 -0.93
N VAL A 56 0.47 -15.42 -0.31
CA VAL A 56 0.62 -16.31 0.87
C VAL A 56 -0.19 -15.80 2.07
N PHE A 57 -0.23 -14.49 2.27
CA PHE A 57 -1.06 -13.86 3.32
C PHE A 57 -2.55 -14.17 3.13
N PHE A 58 -3.03 -14.20 1.90
CA PHE A 58 -4.41 -14.57 1.52
C PHE A 58 -4.61 -16.08 1.32
N GLY A 59 -3.73 -16.91 1.87
CA GLY A 59 -3.94 -18.34 1.99
C GLY A 59 -3.47 -19.19 0.81
N CYS A 60 -2.56 -18.69 -0.03
CA CYS A 60 -1.92 -19.51 -1.05
C CYS A 60 -1.03 -20.60 -0.45
N ASP A 61 -1.12 -21.78 -1.02
CA ASP A 61 -0.22 -22.88 -0.77
C ASP A 61 1.13 -22.70 -1.48
N ILE A 62 2.07 -23.62 -1.27
CA ILE A 62 3.41 -23.53 -1.88
C ILE A 62 3.34 -23.54 -3.40
N ARG A 63 2.45 -24.34 -4.02
CA ARG A 63 2.26 -24.38 -5.47
C ARG A 63 1.75 -23.05 -6.00
N ASP A 64 0.72 -22.52 -5.35
CA ASP A 64 0.14 -21.22 -5.67
C ASP A 64 1.17 -20.10 -5.53
N ALA A 65 2.00 -20.14 -4.47
CA ALA A 65 3.06 -19.17 -4.23
C ALA A 65 4.12 -19.17 -5.36
N ILE A 66 4.47 -20.33 -5.91
CA ILE A 66 5.39 -20.43 -7.05
C ILE A 66 4.78 -19.74 -8.28
N ILE A 67 3.51 -19.97 -8.56
CA ILE A 67 2.80 -19.29 -9.66
C ILE A 67 2.71 -17.79 -9.39
N ALA A 68 2.43 -17.36 -8.14
CA ALA A 68 2.44 -15.95 -7.77
C ALA A 68 3.79 -15.26 -8.03
N VAL A 69 4.92 -15.96 -7.80
CA VAL A 69 6.27 -15.47 -8.16
C VAL A 69 6.38 -15.25 -9.66
N ILE A 70 5.99 -16.25 -10.47
CA ILE A 70 6.08 -16.19 -11.94
C ILE A 70 5.22 -15.04 -12.46
N VAL A 71 3.96 -14.95 -12.01
CA VAL A 71 3.03 -13.88 -12.40
C VAL A 71 3.57 -12.52 -11.98
N SER A 72 4.11 -12.38 -10.77
CA SER A 72 4.71 -11.12 -10.31
C SER A 72 5.85 -10.66 -11.22
N ILE A 73 6.73 -11.58 -11.64
CA ILE A 73 7.83 -11.26 -12.58
C ILE A 73 7.27 -10.77 -13.91
N VAL A 74 6.29 -11.49 -14.46
CA VAL A 74 5.66 -11.13 -15.75
C VAL A 74 4.98 -9.76 -15.65
N ILE A 75 4.24 -9.52 -14.57
CA ILE A 75 3.53 -8.24 -14.36
C ILE A 75 4.50 -7.08 -14.21
N VAL A 76 5.61 -7.26 -13.48
CA VAL A 76 6.65 -6.21 -13.39
C VAL A 76 7.28 -5.94 -14.76
N ALA A 77 7.60 -6.99 -15.52
CA ALA A 77 8.17 -6.85 -16.87
C ALA A 77 7.20 -6.17 -17.84
N ALA A 78 5.96 -6.67 -17.89
CA ALA A 78 4.91 -6.11 -18.74
C ALA A 78 4.54 -4.68 -18.33
N GLY A 79 4.48 -4.41 -17.02
CA GLY A 79 4.20 -3.09 -16.48
C GLY A 79 5.27 -2.06 -16.87
N ASN A 80 6.55 -2.41 -16.77
CA ASN A 80 7.64 -1.53 -17.20
C ASN A 80 7.57 -1.24 -18.71
N TRP A 81 7.26 -2.26 -19.52
CA TRP A 81 7.13 -2.10 -20.96
C TRP A 81 5.91 -1.24 -21.35
N LEU A 82 4.80 -1.42 -20.63
CA LEU A 82 3.53 -0.75 -20.91
C LEU A 82 3.50 0.70 -20.39
N ALA A 83 4.16 1.00 -19.27
CA ALA A 83 4.15 2.32 -18.63
C ALA A 83 4.66 3.45 -19.54
N GLU A 84 5.53 3.14 -20.50
CA GLU A 84 6.02 4.10 -21.49
C GLU A 84 5.02 4.34 -22.64
N ARG A 85 4.12 3.38 -22.90
CA ARG A 85 3.23 3.35 -24.06
C ARG A 85 1.79 3.71 -23.73
N GLU A 86 1.32 3.29 -22.57
CA GLU A 86 -0.07 3.48 -22.14
C GLU A 86 -0.11 4.35 -20.87
N LYS A 87 -0.78 5.50 -20.98
CA LYS A 87 -0.95 6.45 -19.87
C LYS A 87 -2.34 6.38 -19.25
N ASN A 88 -3.28 5.69 -19.92
CA ASN A 88 -4.61 5.50 -19.39
C ASN A 88 -4.58 4.40 -18.32
N LEU A 89 -4.83 4.78 -17.06
CA LEU A 89 -4.78 3.86 -15.92
C LEU A 89 -5.72 2.66 -16.05
N LEU A 90 -6.91 2.87 -16.64
CA LEU A 90 -7.87 1.79 -16.86
C LEU A 90 -7.33 0.77 -17.86
N ALA A 91 -6.84 1.23 -19.03
CA ALA A 91 -6.27 0.35 -20.06
C ALA A 91 -5.01 -0.36 -19.55
N TYR A 92 -4.13 0.35 -18.84
CA TYR A 92 -2.93 -0.21 -18.23
C TYR A 92 -3.27 -1.37 -17.29
N ASN A 93 -4.18 -1.15 -16.34
CA ASN A 93 -4.58 -2.17 -15.37
C ASN A 93 -5.35 -3.32 -16.02
N LEU A 94 -6.21 -3.03 -17.03
CA LEU A 94 -6.93 -4.04 -17.78
C LEU A 94 -5.97 -5.03 -18.48
N ILE A 95 -4.97 -4.51 -19.17
CA ILE A 95 -3.99 -5.34 -19.88
C ILE A 95 -3.17 -6.19 -18.91
N LEU A 96 -2.68 -5.59 -17.83
CA LEU A 96 -1.86 -6.31 -16.86
C LEU A 96 -2.66 -7.38 -16.11
N SER A 97 -3.89 -7.06 -15.68
CA SER A 97 -4.73 -8.03 -14.99
C SER A 97 -5.21 -9.15 -15.92
N PHE A 98 -5.48 -8.86 -17.20
CA PHE A 98 -5.77 -9.87 -18.21
C PHE A 98 -4.60 -10.85 -18.38
N ILE A 99 -3.37 -10.35 -18.49
CA ILE A 99 -2.17 -11.19 -18.60
C ILE A 99 -2.00 -12.03 -17.33
N ALA A 100 -2.16 -11.44 -16.14
CA ALA A 100 -2.05 -12.13 -14.86
C ALA A 100 -3.05 -13.27 -14.79
N GLU A 101 -4.32 -12.99 -15.02
CA GLU A 101 -5.42 -13.95 -14.92
C GLU A 101 -5.27 -15.09 -15.95
N MET A 102 -4.87 -14.78 -17.18
CA MET A 102 -4.58 -15.82 -18.19
C MET A 102 -3.52 -16.81 -17.72
N ILE A 103 -2.43 -16.34 -17.13
CA ILE A 103 -1.36 -17.21 -16.62
C ILE A 103 -1.88 -18.04 -15.44
N ILE A 104 -2.63 -17.43 -14.53
CA ILE A 104 -3.19 -18.10 -13.34
C ILE A 104 -4.17 -19.19 -13.77
N LEU A 105 -5.16 -18.87 -14.60
CA LEU A 105 -6.16 -19.83 -15.12
C LEU A 105 -5.51 -21.01 -15.84
N LEU A 106 -4.54 -20.74 -16.72
CA LEU A 106 -3.80 -21.81 -17.39
C LEU A 106 -3.03 -22.67 -16.41
N SER A 107 -2.42 -22.08 -15.39
CA SER A 107 -1.69 -22.80 -14.35
C SER A 107 -2.60 -23.72 -13.54
N VAL A 108 -3.79 -23.24 -13.17
CA VAL A 108 -4.80 -24.05 -12.47
C VAL A 108 -5.33 -25.17 -13.39
N LYS A 109 -5.65 -24.86 -14.63
CA LYS A 109 -6.15 -25.83 -15.62
C LYS A 109 -5.16 -26.97 -15.91
N PHE A 110 -3.87 -26.67 -15.88
CA PHE A 110 -2.80 -27.68 -16.06
C PHE A 110 -2.37 -28.35 -14.75
N GLY A 111 -2.98 -28.01 -13.61
CA GLY A 111 -2.69 -28.61 -12.30
C GLY A 111 -1.40 -28.13 -11.64
N PHE A 112 -0.86 -26.98 -12.07
CA PHE A 112 0.31 -26.36 -11.45
C PHE A 112 -0.05 -25.49 -10.24
N ALA A 113 -1.29 -25.06 -10.12
CA ALA A 113 -1.84 -24.30 -9.01
C ALA A 113 -3.22 -24.84 -8.63
N ASP A 114 -3.65 -24.59 -7.40
CA ASP A 114 -4.89 -25.10 -6.84
C ASP A 114 -5.96 -24.00 -6.64
N HIS A 115 -5.54 -22.74 -6.34
CA HIS A 115 -6.45 -21.65 -5.96
C HIS A 115 -6.23 -20.38 -6.79
N GLU A 116 -7.00 -20.26 -7.90
CA GLU A 116 -6.98 -19.10 -8.80
C GLU A 116 -7.17 -17.77 -8.05
N GLU A 117 -8.24 -17.66 -7.29
CA GLU A 117 -8.66 -16.44 -6.61
C GLU A 117 -7.59 -15.93 -5.62
N ARG A 118 -6.97 -16.83 -4.84
CA ARG A 118 -5.97 -16.44 -3.84
C ARG A 118 -4.71 -15.87 -4.48
N ILE A 119 -4.27 -16.45 -5.61
CA ILE A 119 -3.14 -15.94 -6.37
C ILE A 119 -3.47 -14.57 -6.92
N MET A 120 -4.66 -14.44 -7.54
CA MET A 120 -5.07 -13.18 -8.17
C MET A 120 -5.17 -12.03 -7.16
N ILE A 121 -5.72 -12.26 -5.97
CA ILE A 121 -5.78 -11.22 -4.92
C ILE A 121 -4.40 -10.72 -4.53
N GLY A 122 -3.41 -11.62 -4.39
CA GLY A 122 -2.03 -11.22 -4.13
C GLY A 122 -1.46 -10.32 -5.23
N ILE A 123 -1.73 -10.65 -6.49
CA ILE A 123 -1.31 -9.85 -7.65
C ILE A 123 -2.08 -8.53 -7.75
N VAL A 124 -3.37 -8.53 -7.44
CA VAL A 124 -4.20 -7.32 -7.39
C VAL A 124 -3.58 -6.26 -6.45
N MET A 125 -2.97 -6.67 -5.34
CA MET A 125 -2.31 -5.74 -4.42
C MET A 125 -1.15 -4.98 -5.07
N LEU A 126 -0.51 -5.52 -6.13
CA LEU A 126 0.51 -4.79 -6.90
C LEU A 126 -0.09 -3.77 -7.88
N LEU A 127 -1.28 -4.04 -8.39
CA LEU A 127 -1.94 -3.23 -9.43
C LEU A 127 -2.82 -2.15 -8.83
N ILE A 128 -3.47 -2.44 -7.70
CA ILE A 128 -4.49 -1.58 -7.12
C ILE A 128 -3.88 -0.41 -6.33
N SER A 129 -4.43 0.76 -6.52
CA SER A 129 -4.05 1.96 -5.77
C SER A 129 -4.86 2.12 -4.47
N GLY A 130 -4.82 1.10 -3.61
CA GLY A 130 -5.55 1.12 -2.32
C GLY A 130 -5.15 2.28 -1.41
N LEU A 131 -3.89 2.71 -1.45
CA LEU A 131 -3.42 3.93 -0.77
C LEU A 131 -4.14 5.18 -1.24
N SER A 132 -4.39 5.32 -2.55
CA SER A 132 -5.11 6.47 -3.09
C SER A 132 -6.55 6.53 -2.57
N THR A 133 -7.23 5.37 -2.44
CA THR A 133 -8.57 5.32 -1.84
C THR A 133 -8.56 5.77 -0.39
N THR A 134 -7.64 5.23 0.42
CA THR A 134 -7.51 5.58 1.84
C THR A 134 -7.15 7.06 2.02
N ASN A 135 -6.20 7.57 1.24
CA ASN A 135 -5.83 8.99 1.26
C ASN A 135 -6.98 9.87 0.77
N GLY A 136 -7.71 9.43 -0.27
CA GLY A 136 -8.88 10.17 -0.76
C GLY A 136 -9.96 10.35 0.32
N ILE A 137 -10.28 9.30 1.07
CA ILE A 137 -11.23 9.41 2.18
C ILE A 137 -10.66 10.29 3.32
N ARG A 138 -9.38 10.17 3.62
CA ARG A 138 -8.72 11.05 4.59
C ARG A 138 -8.80 12.52 4.18
N ASP A 139 -8.52 12.83 2.91
CA ASP A 139 -8.59 14.19 2.37
C ASP A 139 -10.02 14.76 2.46
N LEU A 140 -11.04 13.95 2.14
CA LEU A 140 -12.44 14.33 2.32
C LEU A 140 -12.78 14.68 3.78
N LEU A 141 -12.30 13.88 4.73
CA LEU A 141 -12.50 14.14 6.16
C LEU A 141 -11.76 15.40 6.64
N GLN A 142 -10.67 15.78 5.97
CA GLN A 142 -9.94 17.02 6.19
C GLN A 142 -10.51 18.23 5.41
N LYS A 143 -11.63 18.04 4.72
CA LYS A 143 -12.33 19.05 3.89
C LYS A 143 -11.57 19.43 2.60
N ASP A 144 -10.60 18.63 2.18
CA ASP A 144 -9.98 18.73 0.86
C ASP A 144 -10.77 17.88 -0.14
N PHE A 145 -11.92 18.39 -0.55
CA PHE A 145 -12.88 17.66 -1.38
C PHE A 145 -12.35 17.37 -2.78
N ILE A 146 -11.58 18.30 -3.36
CA ILE A 146 -11.08 18.14 -4.74
C ILE A 146 -10.03 17.02 -4.78
N SER A 147 -9.01 17.08 -3.93
CA SER A 147 -7.98 16.05 -3.84
C SER A 147 -8.58 14.68 -3.49
N GLY A 148 -9.46 14.65 -2.48
CA GLY A 148 -10.12 13.43 -2.05
C GLY A 148 -10.94 12.77 -3.16
N SER A 149 -11.76 13.54 -3.88
CA SER A 149 -12.56 13.02 -4.99
C SER A 149 -11.71 12.50 -6.13
N ILE A 150 -10.66 13.21 -6.54
CA ILE A 150 -9.74 12.78 -7.61
C ILE A 150 -9.07 11.46 -7.23
N ASN A 151 -8.57 11.33 -6.00
CA ASN A 151 -7.92 10.12 -5.52
C ASN A 151 -8.87 8.91 -5.52
N ILE A 152 -10.12 9.09 -5.08
CA ILE A 152 -11.13 8.02 -5.10
C ILE A 152 -11.48 7.64 -6.54
N MET A 153 -11.75 8.60 -7.41
CA MET A 153 -12.08 8.32 -8.81
C MET A 153 -10.95 7.58 -9.54
N ASN A 154 -9.71 7.99 -9.35
CA ASN A 154 -8.55 7.30 -9.92
C ASN A 154 -8.44 5.85 -9.44
N SER A 155 -8.69 5.62 -8.13
CA SER A 155 -8.68 4.27 -7.57
C SER A 155 -9.80 3.40 -8.14
N MET A 156 -11.01 3.95 -8.29
CA MET A 156 -12.14 3.23 -8.89
C MET A 156 -11.89 2.90 -10.37
N LEU A 157 -11.35 3.85 -11.14
CA LEU A 157 -10.98 3.59 -12.55
C LEU A 157 -9.92 2.50 -12.66
N GLY A 158 -8.89 2.55 -11.82
CA GLY A 158 -7.86 1.52 -11.79
C GLY A 158 -8.42 0.14 -11.43
N ALA A 159 -9.26 0.06 -10.41
CA ALA A 159 -9.92 -1.18 -9.98
C ALA A 159 -10.91 -1.72 -11.04
N SER A 160 -11.61 -0.84 -11.75
CA SER A 160 -12.47 -1.23 -12.87
C SER A 160 -11.65 -1.91 -13.97
N GLY A 161 -10.49 -1.33 -14.33
CA GLY A 161 -9.58 -1.95 -15.31
C GLY A 161 -9.17 -3.36 -14.88
N ILE A 162 -8.82 -3.54 -13.59
CA ILE A 162 -8.47 -4.86 -13.05
C ILE A 162 -9.65 -5.83 -13.17
N ALA A 163 -10.83 -5.42 -12.70
CA ALA A 163 -12.02 -6.28 -12.73
C ALA A 163 -12.43 -6.71 -14.15
N PHE A 164 -12.38 -5.79 -15.12
CA PHE A 164 -12.63 -6.16 -16.52
C PHE A 164 -11.54 -7.06 -17.08
N GLY A 165 -10.27 -6.78 -16.74
CA GLY A 165 -9.15 -7.59 -17.21
C GLY A 165 -9.18 -9.02 -16.67
N THR A 166 -9.63 -9.25 -15.44
CA THR A 166 -9.82 -10.60 -14.87
C THR A 166 -11.07 -11.27 -15.39
N ALA A 167 -12.18 -10.54 -15.51
CA ALA A 167 -13.46 -11.12 -15.95
C ALA A 167 -13.41 -11.71 -17.37
N ILE A 168 -12.66 -11.08 -18.29
CA ILE A 168 -12.58 -11.56 -19.68
C ILE A 168 -12.00 -12.99 -19.78
N PRO A 169 -10.82 -13.31 -19.20
CA PRO A 169 -10.31 -14.68 -19.18
C PRO A 169 -11.24 -15.66 -18.46
N MET A 170 -11.84 -15.27 -17.33
CA MET A 170 -12.78 -16.12 -16.58
C MET A 170 -13.98 -16.51 -17.43
N ILE A 171 -14.58 -15.58 -18.18
CA ILE A 171 -15.70 -15.86 -19.07
C ILE A 171 -15.29 -16.79 -20.24
N LEU A 172 -14.09 -16.58 -20.79
CA LEU A 172 -13.61 -17.34 -21.95
C LEU A 172 -13.18 -18.76 -21.60
N PHE A 173 -12.61 -18.98 -20.43
CA PHE A 173 -11.98 -20.24 -20.04
C PHE A 173 -12.67 -20.96 -18.87
N GLY A 174 -13.74 -20.38 -18.31
CA GLY A 174 -14.52 -20.99 -17.24
C GLY A 174 -13.82 -20.93 -15.88
N GLY A 175 -13.44 -19.74 -15.43
CA GLY A 175 -12.89 -19.51 -14.08
C GLY A 175 -13.93 -19.70 -12.97
N VAL A 176 -13.46 -19.76 -11.73
CA VAL A 176 -14.31 -19.87 -10.53
C VAL A 176 -14.86 -18.49 -10.17
N GLU A 177 -16.15 -18.42 -9.82
CA GLU A 177 -16.71 -17.17 -9.29
C GLU A 177 -16.02 -16.77 -7.98
N ALA A 178 -15.70 -15.48 -7.84
CA ALA A 178 -15.06 -14.96 -6.66
C ALA A 178 -16.01 -15.00 -5.45
N GLU A 179 -15.65 -15.75 -4.41
CA GLU A 179 -16.43 -15.87 -3.16
C GLU A 179 -16.00 -14.88 -2.09
N GLY A 180 -14.89 -14.20 -2.27
CA GLY A 180 -14.26 -13.32 -1.28
C GLY A 180 -12.94 -13.90 -0.76
N TYR A 181 -12.09 -13.04 -0.20
CA TYR A 181 -10.77 -13.49 0.26
C TYR A 181 -10.82 -14.11 1.66
N ILE A 182 -9.97 -15.13 1.86
CA ILE A 182 -9.78 -15.80 3.14
C ILE A 182 -8.32 -15.61 3.55
N LEU A 183 -8.10 -15.16 4.78
CA LEU A 183 -6.75 -15.07 5.32
C LEU A 183 -6.19 -16.45 5.65
N THR A 184 -4.89 -16.64 5.50
CA THR A 184 -4.19 -17.83 6.00
C THR A 184 -4.53 -18.05 7.48
N PRO A 185 -4.91 -19.27 7.91
CA PRO A 185 -5.34 -19.52 9.28
C PRO A 185 -4.21 -19.38 10.31
N ASN A 186 -2.95 -19.53 9.91
CA ASN A 186 -1.80 -19.47 10.80
C ASN A 186 -1.28 -18.03 10.96
N LEU A 187 -1.43 -17.47 12.17
CA LEU A 187 -0.99 -16.10 12.48
C LEU A 187 0.51 -15.87 12.21
N ILE A 188 1.37 -16.86 12.45
CA ILE A 188 2.80 -16.72 12.19
C ILE A 188 3.07 -16.55 10.69
N VAL A 189 2.38 -17.35 9.87
CA VAL A 189 2.47 -17.22 8.41
C VAL A 189 1.94 -15.88 7.94
N GLN A 190 0.81 -15.41 8.49
CA GLN A 190 0.28 -14.07 8.22
C GLN A 190 1.32 -12.98 8.53
N LEU A 191 1.94 -13.01 9.70
CA LEU A 191 2.93 -12.02 10.12
C LEU A 191 4.17 -12.00 9.24
N ILE A 192 4.71 -13.17 8.90
CA ILE A 192 5.90 -13.27 8.06
C ILE A 192 5.60 -12.83 6.62
N SER A 193 4.53 -13.36 6.02
CA SER A 193 4.16 -13.07 4.64
C SER A 193 3.75 -11.62 4.44
N CYS A 194 2.98 -11.06 5.36
CA CYS A 194 2.60 -9.66 5.38
C CYS A 194 3.83 -8.74 5.52
N THR A 195 4.76 -9.07 6.44
CA THR A 195 5.99 -8.30 6.60
C THR A 195 6.84 -8.33 5.33
N ALA A 196 7.00 -9.51 4.71
CA ALA A 196 7.70 -9.66 3.44
C ALA A 196 7.05 -8.83 2.32
N ALA A 197 5.72 -8.86 2.23
CA ALA A 197 4.97 -8.05 1.27
C ALA A 197 5.21 -6.55 1.49
N CYS A 198 5.14 -6.07 2.73
CA CYS A 198 5.35 -4.66 3.05
C CYS A 198 6.79 -4.20 2.79
N VAL A 199 7.79 -5.07 3.03
CA VAL A 199 9.17 -4.83 2.60
C VAL A 199 9.24 -4.72 1.07
N GLY A 200 8.54 -5.59 0.33
CA GLY A 200 8.39 -5.49 -1.11
C GLY A 200 7.83 -4.12 -1.54
N PHE A 201 6.75 -3.66 -0.91
CA PHE A 201 6.18 -2.34 -1.19
C PHE A 201 7.08 -1.18 -0.77
N ALA A 202 7.84 -1.30 0.31
CA ALA A 202 8.85 -0.30 0.67
C ALA A 202 9.89 -0.14 -0.46
N LEU A 203 10.38 -1.25 -1.01
CA LEU A 203 11.29 -1.25 -2.15
C LEU A 203 10.61 -0.71 -3.43
N TRP A 204 9.33 -1.05 -3.66
CA TRP A 204 8.54 -0.53 -4.79
C TRP A 204 8.44 0.98 -4.80
N PHE A 205 8.26 1.58 -3.62
CA PHE A 205 8.26 3.04 -3.44
C PHE A 205 9.65 3.67 -3.45
N LYS A 206 10.68 2.89 -3.74
CA LYS A 206 12.08 3.32 -3.77
C LYS A 206 12.61 3.77 -2.40
N ILE A 207 12.09 3.21 -1.31
CA ILE A 207 12.69 3.36 0.02
C ILE A 207 13.98 2.55 0.05
N ARG A 208 15.05 3.07 0.68
CA ARG A 208 16.37 2.44 0.69
C ARG A 208 16.97 2.35 2.10
N GLY A 209 17.96 1.49 2.25
CA GLY A 209 18.76 1.35 3.48
C GLY A 209 17.95 0.82 4.67
N MET A 210 18.33 1.24 5.87
CA MET A 210 17.69 0.81 7.13
C MET A 210 16.22 1.19 7.25
N GLN A 211 15.76 2.18 6.48
CA GLN A 211 14.36 2.60 6.49
C GLN A 211 13.43 1.47 6.00
N VAL A 212 13.88 0.61 5.08
CA VAL A 212 13.13 -0.59 4.64
C VAL A 212 12.89 -1.54 5.81
N VAL A 213 13.90 -1.75 6.65
CA VAL A 213 13.79 -2.62 7.84
C VAL A 213 12.79 -2.04 8.84
N TYR A 214 12.86 -0.73 9.09
CA TYR A 214 11.90 -0.06 9.97
C TYR A 214 10.46 -0.13 9.41
N CYS A 215 10.27 -0.03 8.10
CA CYS A 215 8.96 -0.24 7.49
C CYS A 215 8.44 -1.67 7.72
N GLY A 216 9.30 -2.68 7.57
CA GLY A 216 8.97 -4.08 7.86
C GLY A 216 8.58 -4.30 9.32
N ILE A 217 9.34 -3.76 10.26
CA ILE A 217 9.02 -3.81 11.70
C ILE A 217 7.67 -3.14 11.98
N GLY A 218 7.44 -1.97 11.40
CA GLY A 218 6.16 -1.27 11.52
C GLY A 218 4.98 -2.10 11.01
N ALA A 219 5.11 -2.72 9.84
CA ALA A 219 4.08 -3.58 9.26
C ALA A 219 3.79 -4.82 10.12
N PHE A 220 4.85 -5.48 10.62
CA PHE A 220 4.73 -6.64 11.52
C PHE A 220 3.87 -6.31 12.75
N PHE A 221 4.21 -5.25 13.47
CA PHE A 221 3.46 -4.86 14.65
C PHE A 221 2.07 -4.32 14.32
N THR A 222 1.90 -3.65 13.19
CA THR A 222 0.58 -3.19 12.74
C THR A 222 -0.37 -4.36 12.54
N TRP A 223 0.06 -5.42 11.85
CA TRP A 223 -0.76 -6.60 11.65
C TRP A 223 -0.96 -7.40 12.95
N LEU A 224 0.07 -7.53 13.77
CA LEU A 224 -0.04 -8.20 15.08
C LEU A 224 -1.11 -7.54 15.95
N ILE A 225 -1.09 -6.21 16.05
CA ILE A 225 -2.08 -5.46 16.86
C ILE A 225 -3.48 -5.65 16.27
N TYR A 226 -3.62 -5.56 14.94
CA TYR A 226 -4.90 -5.82 14.29
C TYR A 226 -5.44 -7.20 14.65
N ALA A 227 -4.62 -8.25 14.50
CA ALA A 227 -5.02 -9.64 14.76
C ALA A 227 -5.43 -9.85 16.23
N LEU A 228 -4.63 -9.36 17.18
CA LEU A 228 -4.93 -9.48 18.62
C LEU A 228 -6.22 -8.75 19.02
N VAL A 229 -6.44 -7.55 18.48
CA VAL A 229 -7.66 -6.78 18.78
C VAL A 229 -8.88 -7.45 18.15
N TYR A 230 -8.75 -7.98 16.93
CA TYR A 230 -9.82 -8.68 16.24
C TYR A 230 -10.19 -10.00 16.94
N GLU A 231 -9.22 -10.74 17.45
CA GLU A 231 -9.44 -11.94 18.24
C GLU A 231 -10.17 -11.63 19.56
N ALA A 232 -9.78 -10.56 20.24
CA ALA A 232 -10.42 -10.13 21.49
C ALA A 232 -11.84 -9.58 21.28
N ARG A 233 -12.06 -8.87 20.19
CA ARG A 233 -13.36 -8.30 19.78
C ARG A 233 -13.49 -8.36 18.26
N PRO A 234 -14.33 -9.23 17.69
CA PRO A 234 -14.52 -9.39 16.25
C PRO A 234 -15.20 -8.15 15.62
N SER A 235 -14.46 -7.05 15.50
CA SER A 235 -14.88 -5.82 14.88
C SER A 235 -13.74 -5.30 13.99
N ASN A 236 -13.92 -5.43 12.68
CA ASN A 236 -12.94 -4.93 11.70
C ASN A 236 -12.66 -3.42 11.89
N PHE A 237 -13.70 -2.63 12.12
CA PHE A 237 -13.58 -1.19 12.33
C PHE A 237 -12.69 -0.85 13.55
N LEU A 238 -12.94 -1.50 14.69
CA LEU A 238 -12.20 -1.27 15.92
C LEU A 238 -10.73 -1.72 15.79
N ALA A 239 -10.51 -2.93 15.27
CA ALA A 239 -9.16 -3.49 15.07
C ALA A 239 -8.35 -2.61 14.10
N THR A 240 -8.95 -2.21 12.99
CA THR A 240 -8.32 -1.31 12.01
C THR A 240 -8.00 0.06 12.62
N THR A 241 -8.92 0.66 13.39
CA THR A 241 -8.68 1.97 14.02
C THR A 241 -7.51 1.94 14.99
N ILE A 242 -7.44 0.92 15.86
CA ILE A 242 -6.36 0.76 16.85
C ILE A 242 -5.02 0.51 16.14
N ALA A 243 -4.99 -0.39 15.16
CA ALA A 243 -3.78 -0.68 14.39
C ALA A 243 -3.31 0.54 13.57
N ALA A 244 -4.24 1.30 12.98
CA ALA A 244 -3.94 2.54 12.25
C ALA A 244 -3.41 3.64 13.19
N THR A 245 -3.93 3.75 14.40
CA THR A 245 -3.41 4.66 15.41
C THR A 245 -1.98 4.29 15.80
N PHE A 246 -1.73 2.99 16.01
CA PHE A 246 -0.39 2.50 16.31
C PHE A 246 0.60 2.82 15.17
N VAL A 247 0.28 2.49 13.92
CA VAL A 247 1.21 2.72 12.80
C VAL A 247 1.49 4.20 12.56
N ALA A 248 0.50 5.07 12.76
CA ALA A 248 0.69 6.52 12.66
C ALA A 248 1.63 7.04 13.77
N PHE A 249 1.46 6.56 15.01
CA PHE A 249 2.33 6.90 16.13
C PHE A 249 3.75 6.33 15.92
N TYR A 250 3.88 5.10 15.47
CA TYR A 250 5.15 4.49 15.11
C TYR A 250 5.89 5.33 14.06
N ALA A 251 5.20 5.68 12.96
CA ALA A 251 5.77 6.50 11.90
C ALA A 251 6.20 7.89 12.39
N PHE A 252 5.43 8.50 13.31
CA PHE A 252 5.80 9.76 13.94
C PHE A 252 7.11 9.63 14.75
N ILE A 253 7.26 8.59 15.57
CA ILE A 253 8.48 8.34 16.35
C ILE A 253 9.67 8.07 15.42
N MET A 254 9.53 7.16 14.46
CA MET A 254 10.60 6.79 13.52
C MET A 254 11.07 7.98 12.69
N SER A 255 10.16 8.87 12.30
CA SER A 255 10.51 10.10 11.58
C SER A 255 11.40 11.03 12.42
N ARG A 256 11.23 11.06 13.72
CA ARG A 256 12.06 11.88 14.65
C ARG A 256 13.44 11.26 14.86
N ILE A 257 13.49 9.95 15.10
CA ILE A 257 14.73 9.21 15.31
C ILE A 257 15.62 9.29 14.06
N ASN A 258 15.04 8.99 12.89
CA ASN A 258 15.79 8.91 11.63
C ASN A 258 15.88 10.25 10.89
N LYS A 259 15.24 11.32 11.38
CA LYS A 259 15.17 12.65 10.74
C LYS A 259 14.62 12.60 9.30
N ALA A 260 13.79 11.61 9.01
CA ALA A 260 13.17 11.37 7.72
C ALA A 260 11.67 11.74 7.75
N PRO A 261 11.02 11.97 6.60
CA PRO A 261 9.57 12.20 6.53
C PRO A 261 8.77 11.04 7.11
N SER A 262 7.75 11.32 7.93
CA SER A 262 6.90 10.28 8.52
C SER A 262 6.12 9.46 7.48
N THR A 263 5.85 10.05 6.33
CA THR A 263 5.17 9.40 5.20
C THR A 263 5.92 8.16 4.69
N ILE A 264 7.26 8.14 4.78
CA ILE A 264 8.08 6.98 4.37
C ILE A 264 7.71 5.76 5.21
N PHE A 265 7.70 5.91 6.54
CA PHE A 265 7.40 4.81 7.45
C PHE A 265 5.91 4.46 7.45
N LEU A 266 5.04 5.48 7.41
CA LEU A 266 3.60 5.29 7.42
C LEU A 266 3.13 4.52 6.18
N THR A 267 3.57 4.94 4.98
CA THR A 267 3.08 4.39 3.72
C THR A 267 3.34 2.88 3.61
N ALA A 268 4.55 2.42 3.89
CA ALA A 268 4.88 1.00 3.76
C ALA A 268 4.31 0.17 4.93
N SER A 269 4.24 0.72 6.15
CA SER A 269 3.79 -0.03 7.33
C SER A 269 2.27 -0.16 7.44
N VAL A 270 1.49 0.68 6.74
CA VAL A 270 0.02 0.63 6.76
C VAL A 270 -0.59 -0.37 5.77
N PHE A 271 0.21 -0.88 4.82
CA PHE A 271 -0.28 -1.76 3.76
C PHE A 271 -1.15 -2.94 4.23
N PRO A 272 -0.88 -3.59 5.36
CA PRO A 272 -1.72 -4.67 5.86
C PRO A 272 -3.18 -4.28 6.11
N LEU A 273 -3.42 -3.00 6.41
CA LEU A 273 -4.75 -2.48 6.72
C LEU A 273 -5.48 -1.94 5.49
N ILE A 274 -4.77 -1.73 4.38
CA ILE A 274 -5.36 -1.12 3.18
C ILE A 274 -6.35 -2.09 2.54
N PRO A 275 -7.62 -1.68 2.34
CA PRO A 275 -8.66 -2.57 1.81
C PRO A 275 -8.57 -2.70 0.28
N GLY A 276 -7.38 -3.07 -0.25
CA GLY A 276 -7.17 -3.28 -1.67
C GLY A 276 -8.07 -4.35 -2.28
N PRO A 277 -8.12 -5.56 -1.68
CA PRO A 277 -9.02 -6.62 -2.16
C PRO A 277 -10.49 -6.19 -2.17
N ASN A 278 -10.96 -5.47 -1.15
CA ASN A 278 -12.35 -5.01 -1.12
C ASN A 278 -12.67 -4.07 -2.29
N LEU A 279 -11.74 -3.19 -2.67
CA LEU A 279 -11.94 -2.32 -3.84
C LEU A 279 -12.03 -3.12 -5.15
N TYR A 280 -11.20 -4.15 -5.30
CA TYR A 280 -11.29 -5.09 -6.43
C TYR A 280 -12.66 -5.79 -6.44
N TYR A 281 -13.10 -6.36 -5.32
CA TYR A 281 -14.38 -7.07 -5.23
C TYR A 281 -15.59 -6.17 -5.46
N VAL A 282 -15.52 -4.90 -5.05
CA VAL A 282 -16.57 -3.91 -5.38
C VAL A 282 -16.72 -3.81 -6.91
N MET A 283 -15.62 -3.65 -7.63
CA MET A 283 -15.66 -3.51 -9.08
C MET A 283 -15.99 -4.84 -9.78
N TYR A 284 -15.48 -5.96 -9.28
CA TYR A 284 -15.82 -7.29 -9.76
C TYR A 284 -17.33 -7.58 -9.60
N ALA A 285 -17.90 -7.25 -8.45
CA ALA A 285 -19.34 -7.41 -8.21
C ALA A 285 -20.20 -6.53 -9.13
N CYS A 286 -19.72 -5.34 -9.50
CA CYS A 286 -20.39 -4.50 -10.51
C CYS A 286 -20.40 -5.19 -11.88
N VAL A 287 -19.28 -5.81 -12.28
CA VAL A 287 -19.14 -6.47 -13.59
C VAL A 287 -19.95 -7.77 -13.63
N SER A 288 -19.91 -8.57 -12.56
CA SER A 288 -20.65 -9.85 -12.45
C SER A 288 -22.14 -9.68 -12.13
N GLY A 289 -22.59 -8.47 -11.76
CA GLY A 289 -23.97 -8.19 -11.38
C GLY A 289 -24.38 -8.73 -10.01
N ASN A 290 -23.42 -9.13 -9.17
CA ASN A 290 -23.69 -9.65 -7.82
C ASN A 290 -23.93 -8.51 -6.82
N MET A 291 -25.20 -8.10 -6.67
CA MET A 291 -25.59 -6.98 -5.82
C MET A 291 -25.30 -7.21 -4.32
N HIS A 292 -25.37 -8.44 -3.84
CA HIS A 292 -25.09 -8.76 -2.44
C HIS A 292 -23.61 -8.51 -2.12
N MET A 293 -22.71 -9.07 -2.94
CA MET A 293 -21.27 -8.85 -2.81
C MET A 293 -20.91 -7.37 -2.96
N LEU A 294 -21.56 -6.67 -3.91
CA LEU A 294 -21.34 -5.23 -4.14
C LEU A 294 -21.60 -4.43 -2.85
N LEU A 295 -22.74 -4.63 -2.23
CA LEU A 295 -23.11 -3.91 -1.00
C LEU A 295 -22.18 -4.26 0.16
N GLU A 296 -21.92 -5.54 0.39
CA GLU A 296 -21.06 -6.00 1.48
C GLU A 296 -19.63 -5.45 1.36
N GLN A 297 -19.02 -5.59 0.18
CA GLN A 297 -17.65 -5.14 -0.05
C GLN A 297 -17.54 -3.60 -0.04
N THR A 298 -18.57 -2.89 -0.52
CA THR A 298 -18.61 -1.43 -0.47
C THR A 298 -18.67 -0.92 0.98
N ILE A 299 -19.53 -1.51 1.81
CA ILE A 299 -19.63 -1.15 3.23
C ILE A 299 -18.32 -1.43 3.95
N THR A 300 -17.72 -2.59 3.74
CA THR A 300 -16.45 -2.99 4.34
C THR A 300 -15.31 -2.07 3.90
N LEU A 301 -15.21 -1.77 2.61
CA LEU A 301 -14.23 -0.85 2.03
C LEU A 301 -14.32 0.52 2.70
N PHE A 302 -15.52 1.11 2.74
CA PHE A 302 -15.73 2.44 3.30
C PHE A 302 -15.44 2.46 4.81
N ALA A 303 -15.95 1.48 5.56
CA ALA A 303 -15.71 1.36 6.99
C ALA A 303 -14.22 1.24 7.33
N THR A 304 -13.47 0.43 6.57
CA THR A 304 -12.04 0.25 6.78
C THR A 304 -11.25 1.53 6.47
N CYS A 305 -11.56 2.21 5.36
CA CYS A 305 -10.91 3.49 5.03
C CYS A 305 -11.18 4.58 6.07
N VAL A 306 -12.43 4.67 6.56
CA VAL A 306 -12.80 5.60 7.64
C VAL A 306 -12.05 5.25 8.93
N ALA A 307 -11.96 3.97 9.29
CA ALA A 307 -11.22 3.50 10.47
C ALA A 307 -9.74 3.90 10.41
N ILE A 308 -9.08 3.71 9.25
CA ILE A 308 -7.68 4.13 9.03
C ILE A 308 -7.56 5.67 9.18
N ALA A 309 -8.46 6.41 8.54
CA ALA A 309 -8.43 7.87 8.59
C ALA A 309 -8.65 8.42 10.00
N PHE A 310 -9.52 7.80 10.82
CA PHE A 310 -9.67 8.13 12.24
C PHE A 310 -8.39 7.88 13.01
N GLY A 311 -7.74 6.72 12.84
CA GLY A 311 -6.47 6.41 13.49
C GLY A 311 -5.38 7.44 13.18
N PHE A 312 -5.25 7.84 11.91
CA PHE A 312 -4.27 8.84 11.48
C PHE A 312 -4.59 10.23 12.06
N ASN A 313 -5.85 10.67 11.98
CA ASN A 313 -6.26 11.97 12.51
C ASN A 313 -6.05 12.08 14.03
N PHE A 314 -6.31 11.01 14.77
CA PHE A 314 -6.07 10.98 16.21
C PHE A 314 -4.60 11.30 16.55
N VAL A 315 -3.66 10.65 15.87
CA VAL A 315 -2.21 10.91 16.09
C VAL A 315 -1.80 12.29 15.59
N ASP A 316 -2.36 12.76 14.48
CA ASP A 316 -2.10 14.11 13.96
C ASP A 316 -2.49 15.19 14.97
N ILE A 317 -3.67 15.09 15.58
CA ILE A 317 -4.14 16.02 16.61
C ILE A 317 -3.25 15.94 17.86
N ALA A 318 -2.97 14.73 18.34
CA ALA A 318 -2.13 14.52 19.49
C ALA A 318 -0.70 15.08 19.29
N SER A 319 -0.11 14.81 18.12
CA SER A 319 1.24 15.28 17.79
C SER A 319 1.34 16.80 17.69
N ARG A 320 0.33 17.46 17.10
CA ARG A 320 0.26 18.95 17.05
C ARG A 320 0.13 19.56 18.43
N THR A 321 -0.67 18.96 19.32
CA THR A 321 -0.85 19.42 20.69
C THR A 321 0.45 19.30 21.49
N ILE A 322 1.14 18.17 21.42
CA ILE A 322 2.45 17.94 22.07
C ILE A 322 3.49 18.95 21.58
N MET A 323 3.56 19.17 20.25
CA MET A 323 4.51 20.15 19.70
C MET A 323 4.20 21.59 20.09
N ARG A 324 2.93 21.95 20.25
CA ARG A 324 2.56 23.28 20.77
C ARG A 324 2.99 23.46 22.22
N SER A 325 2.75 22.49 23.07
CA SER A 325 3.14 22.54 24.49
C SER A 325 4.66 22.69 24.63
N MET A 326 5.45 21.92 23.89
CA MET A 326 6.92 22.03 23.92
C MET A 326 7.44 23.39 23.40
N LYS A 327 6.77 24.02 22.41
CA LYS A 327 7.15 25.37 21.96
C LYS A 327 6.84 26.44 22.99
N VAL A 328 5.73 26.31 23.71
CA VAL A 328 5.35 27.24 24.79
C VAL A 328 6.36 27.16 25.93
N GLU A 329 6.74 25.97 26.40
CA GLU A 329 7.77 25.79 27.45
C GLU A 329 9.12 26.36 27.02
N TYR A 330 9.53 26.18 25.76
CA TYR A 330 10.80 26.73 25.24
C TYR A 330 10.79 28.26 25.22
N HIS A 331 9.65 28.90 24.98
CA HIS A 331 9.53 30.37 25.02
C HIS A 331 9.48 30.93 26.43
N ILE A 332 8.80 30.24 27.35
CA ILE A 332 8.74 30.65 28.76
C ILE A 332 10.15 30.53 29.42
N GLY A 333 10.87 29.41 29.19
CA GLY A 333 12.21 29.21 29.73
C GLY A 333 13.30 30.11 29.13
N LYS A 334 12.99 30.85 28.03
CA LYS A 334 13.86 31.89 27.45
C LYS A 334 13.55 33.30 27.96
N SER A 335 12.34 33.51 28.50
CA SER A 335 11.93 34.79 29.09
C SER A 335 12.44 34.97 30.51
N ASP A 336 12.83 33.87 31.17
CA ASP A 336 13.31 33.86 32.54
C ASP A 336 14.86 33.79 32.64
N ARG A 337 15.57 34.04 31.55
CA ARG A 337 17.03 34.22 31.47
C ARG A 337 17.36 35.52 30.77
#